data_2663de6727b8856bb212dab5f669ffa0
#
_entry.id   2663de6727b8856bb212dab5f669ffa0
#
_cell.length_a   1.000
_cell.length_b   1.000
_cell.length_c   1.000
_cell.angle_alpha   90.00
_cell.angle_beta   90.00
_cell.angle_gamma   90.00
#
_symmetry.space_group_name_H-M   'P 1'
#
loop_
_entity.id
_entity.type
_entity.pdbx_description
1 polymer ?
#
loop_
_entity_poly.entity_id
_entity_poly.type
_entity_poly.pdbx_seq_one_letter_code
_entity_poly.pdbx_strand_id
1 'polypeptide(L)'
;LECAQIGEVTDTGRLEYFRHGQKVADIPAFSLVLGGGAPVYDREYTRPAYMDEIKPYDPPAPADTELVSIAHRIMNSPNIASKRWVYEQYDHTVRTGNTNTNDPSDATIVRLKDTDKSLAVTVDCNSAYVHADPYIGAMIAVSEAARNIRCSGGIPLGVTNCLNFGNPYNPEVYYQFVHAIKGMGEACRKYGTPVTGGNVSFYNQSVLKDRTEPVFPTPTIGMVGLVEK
;
A
#
# COMPACT_ATOMS: atom_id res chain seq x y z
N LEU A 1 -28.91 -1.60 -7.65
CA LEU A 1 -28.14 -0.38 -7.88
C LEU A 1 -28.49 0.16 -9.26
N GLU A 2 -28.83 1.43 -9.34
CA GLU A 2 -29.03 2.11 -10.62
C GLU A 2 -27.66 2.32 -11.28
N CYS A 3 -27.59 2.15 -12.58
CA CYS A 3 -26.39 2.35 -13.38
C CYS A 3 -26.78 3.08 -14.66
N ALA A 4 -26.02 4.09 -15.02
CA ALA A 4 -26.23 4.87 -16.23
C ALA A 4 -24.91 5.12 -16.96
N GLN A 5 -24.94 5.06 -18.28
CA GLN A 5 -23.84 5.55 -19.09
C GLN A 5 -23.84 7.08 -19.05
N ILE A 6 -22.73 7.67 -18.61
CA ILE A 6 -22.59 9.12 -18.47
C ILE A 6 -21.65 9.75 -19.52
N GLY A 7 -21.02 8.94 -20.36
CA GLY A 7 -20.11 9.40 -21.39
C GLY A 7 -19.50 8.28 -22.21
N GLU A 8 -18.67 8.65 -23.14
CA GLU A 8 -17.90 7.77 -24.02
C GLU A 8 -16.45 8.22 -24.08
N VAL A 9 -15.54 7.27 -24.26
CA VAL A 9 -14.13 7.58 -24.49
C VAL A 9 -13.94 7.88 -25.98
N THR A 10 -13.34 9.03 -26.28
CA THR A 10 -13.10 9.51 -27.64
C THR A 10 -11.60 9.68 -27.90
N ASP A 11 -11.23 9.84 -29.16
CA ASP A 11 -9.84 10.12 -29.61
C ASP A 11 -9.59 11.62 -29.88
N THR A 12 -10.52 12.48 -29.48
CA THR A 12 -10.43 13.94 -29.74
C THR A 12 -9.33 14.65 -28.95
N GLY A 13 -8.78 13.99 -27.91
CA GLY A 13 -7.85 14.60 -26.96
C GLY A 13 -8.50 15.68 -26.07
N ARG A 14 -9.82 15.68 -26.01
CA ARG A 14 -10.59 16.68 -25.26
C ARG A 14 -11.54 16.01 -24.28
N LEU A 15 -11.77 16.68 -23.16
CA LEU A 15 -12.82 16.36 -22.20
C LEU A 15 -13.98 17.32 -22.43
N GLU A 16 -15.06 16.79 -22.95
CA GLU A 16 -16.24 17.57 -23.34
C GLU A 16 -17.42 17.21 -22.44
N TYR A 17 -18.12 18.23 -21.95
CA TYR A 17 -19.31 18.05 -21.14
C TYR A 17 -20.52 18.60 -21.86
N PHE A 18 -21.60 17.83 -21.86
CA PHE A 18 -22.88 18.20 -22.43
C PHE A 18 -23.98 18.21 -21.38
N ARG A 19 -24.83 19.21 -21.40
CA ARG A 19 -26.03 19.27 -20.58
C ARG A 19 -27.24 19.58 -21.51
N HIS A 20 -28.22 18.70 -21.50
CA HIS A 20 -29.39 18.80 -22.37
C HIS A 20 -29.02 19.05 -23.88
N GLY A 21 -28.00 18.35 -24.36
CA GLY A 21 -27.51 18.44 -25.72
C GLY A 21 -26.66 19.66 -26.04
N GLN A 22 -26.45 20.58 -25.10
CA GLN A 22 -25.56 21.74 -25.27
C GLN A 22 -24.20 21.46 -24.64
N LYS A 23 -23.12 21.75 -25.35
CA LYS A 23 -21.76 21.70 -24.83
C LYS A 23 -21.56 22.80 -23.78
N VAL A 24 -21.30 22.42 -22.54
CA VAL A 24 -21.12 23.34 -21.39
C VAL A 24 -19.67 23.44 -20.94
N ALA A 25 -18.82 22.49 -21.33
CA ALA A 25 -17.37 22.58 -21.13
C ALA A 25 -16.63 21.83 -22.25
N ASP A 26 -15.44 22.31 -22.57
CA ASP A 26 -14.56 21.77 -23.59
C ASP A 26 -13.11 22.07 -23.21
N ILE A 27 -12.40 21.07 -22.65
CA ILE A 27 -11.10 21.24 -22.04
C ILE A 27 -10.11 20.29 -22.70
N PRO A 28 -8.90 20.75 -23.08
CA PRO A 28 -7.85 19.85 -23.53
C PRO A 28 -7.53 18.82 -22.44
N ALA A 29 -7.72 17.54 -22.72
CA ALA A 29 -7.48 16.47 -21.72
C ALA A 29 -6.05 16.46 -21.19
N PHE A 30 -5.07 16.77 -22.07
CA PHE A 30 -3.67 16.88 -21.70
C PHE A 30 -3.40 17.92 -20.61
N SER A 31 -4.16 19.03 -20.57
CA SER A 31 -4.01 20.06 -19.54
C SER A 31 -4.41 19.62 -18.13
N LEU A 32 -5.14 18.51 -18.00
CA LEU A 32 -5.64 17.97 -16.73
C LEU A 32 -4.76 16.84 -16.16
N VAL A 33 -3.72 16.43 -16.89
CA VAL A 33 -2.84 15.34 -16.48
C VAL A 33 -1.45 15.84 -16.09
N LEU A 34 -0.71 14.99 -15.38
CA LEU A 34 0.68 15.26 -15.01
C LEU A 34 1.53 15.50 -16.26
N GLY A 35 2.33 16.58 -16.23
CA GLY A 35 3.14 17.02 -17.35
C GLY A 35 2.41 17.96 -18.35
N GLY A 36 1.10 18.13 -18.20
CA GLY A 36 0.33 19.13 -18.93
C GLY A 36 0.31 20.49 -18.21
N GLY A 37 -0.86 20.86 -17.67
CA GLY A 37 -1.04 22.11 -16.89
C GLY A 37 -0.80 21.93 -15.38
N ALA A 38 -0.59 20.71 -14.89
CA ALA A 38 -0.39 20.46 -13.48
C ALA A 38 0.98 20.99 -13.01
N PRO A 39 1.05 21.68 -11.85
CA PRO A 39 2.32 22.20 -11.34
C PRO A 39 3.23 21.06 -10.93
N VAL A 40 4.50 21.20 -11.27
CA VAL A 40 5.57 20.30 -10.79
C VAL A 40 6.33 21.05 -9.69
N TYR A 41 6.31 20.48 -8.49
CA TYR A 41 7.01 21.07 -7.35
C TYR A 41 8.36 20.40 -7.17
N ASP A 42 9.42 21.21 -7.14
CA ASP A 42 10.74 20.79 -6.67
C ASP A 42 10.84 21.11 -5.17
N ARG A 43 11.04 20.10 -4.35
CA ARG A 43 11.11 20.24 -2.89
C ARG A 43 12.43 19.70 -2.38
N GLU A 44 13.06 20.49 -1.56
CA GLU A 44 14.24 20.05 -0.81
C GLU A 44 13.86 18.96 0.19
N TYR A 45 14.78 18.02 0.41
CA TYR A 45 14.64 16.99 1.42
C TYR A 45 15.97 16.72 2.11
N THR A 46 15.89 16.46 3.41
CA THR A 46 17.05 16.26 4.28
C THR A 46 16.89 14.94 5.02
N ARG A 47 17.94 14.16 5.09
CA ARG A 47 17.95 12.90 5.85
C ARG A 47 17.65 13.18 7.32
N PRO A 48 16.64 12.50 7.92
CA PRO A 48 16.28 12.72 9.32
C PRO A 48 17.42 12.36 10.27
N ALA A 49 17.66 13.22 11.25
CA ALA A 49 18.76 13.02 12.22
C ALA A 49 18.54 11.74 13.07
N TYR A 50 17.31 11.39 13.41
CA TYR A 50 17.02 10.20 14.19
C TYR A 50 17.53 8.90 13.56
N MET A 51 17.70 8.85 12.22
CA MET A 51 18.21 7.65 11.54
C MET A 51 19.64 7.29 11.92
N ASP A 52 20.42 8.25 12.44
CA ASP A 52 21.77 7.99 12.95
C ASP A 52 21.75 7.42 14.37
N GLU A 53 20.65 7.55 15.07
CA GLU A 53 20.44 7.02 16.41
C GLU A 53 19.94 5.57 16.40
N ILE A 54 19.43 5.09 15.27
CA ILE A 54 18.95 3.72 15.11
C ILE A 54 20.14 2.77 15.10
N LYS A 55 20.24 1.97 16.17
CA LYS A 55 21.29 0.99 16.32
C LYS A 55 20.78 -0.41 15.98
N PRO A 56 21.63 -1.29 15.39
CA PRO A 56 21.31 -2.69 15.27
C PRO A 56 20.94 -3.26 16.65
N TYR A 57 19.84 -3.96 16.72
CA TYR A 57 19.41 -4.67 17.92
C TYR A 57 19.76 -6.16 17.76
N ASP A 58 20.64 -6.63 18.63
CA ASP A 58 20.97 -8.05 18.74
C ASP A 58 20.28 -8.60 20.01
N PRO A 59 19.14 -9.30 19.86
CA PRO A 59 18.43 -9.81 21.01
C PRO A 59 19.24 -10.89 21.69
N PRO A 60 19.30 -10.91 23.04
CA PRO A 60 19.97 -11.98 23.77
C PRO A 60 19.28 -13.31 23.47
N ALA A 61 20.07 -14.36 23.28
CA ALA A 61 19.55 -15.72 23.13
C ALA A 61 18.80 -16.14 24.42
N PRO A 62 17.51 -16.51 24.33
CA PRO A 62 16.76 -16.94 25.49
C PRO A 62 17.25 -18.32 25.98
N ALA A 63 17.14 -18.58 27.26
CA ALA A 63 17.33 -19.93 27.78
C ALA A 63 16.20 -20.86 27.32
N ASP A 64 16.50 -22.13 27.08
CA ASP A 64 15.50 -23.12 26.61
C ASP A 64 14.26 -23.19 27.51
N THR A 65 14.45 -23.01 28.84
CA THR A 65 13.36 -22.96 29.82
C THR A 65 12.42 -21.77 29.66
N GLU A 66 12.83 -20.74 28.94
CA GLU A 66 12.05 -19.50 28.71
C GLU A 66 11.28 -19.49 27.40
N LEU A 67 11.60 -20.38 26.45
CA LEU A 67 11.05 -20.38 25.10
C LEU A 67 9.52 -20.36 25.07
N VAL A 68 8.88 -21.19 25.89
CA VAL A 68 7.41 -21.26 25.94
C VAL A 68 6.81 -19.96 26.47
N SER A 69 7.39 -19.39 27.53
CA SER A 69 6.91 -18.14 28.12
C SER A 69 7.09 -16.94 27.15
N ILE A 70 8.19 -16.92 26.41
CA ILE A 70 8.48 -15.93 25.39
C ILE A 70 7.48 -16.07 24.23
N ALA A 71 7.25 -17.28 23.74
CA ALA A 71 6.26 -17.54 22.70
C ALA A 71 4.86 -17.03 23.10
N HIS A 72 4.41 -17.34 24.33
CA HIS A 72 3.14 -16.82 24.84
C HIS A 72 3.09 -15.29 24.89
N ARG A 73 4.16 -14.63 25.32
CA ARG A 73 4.22 -13.14 25.34
C ARG A 73 4.15 -12.56 23.95
N ILE A 74 4.86 -13.13 22.98
CA ILE A 74 4.85 -12.67 21.59
C ILE A 74 3.44 -12.85 21.00
N MET A 75 2.85 -14.03 21.14
CA MET A 75 1.51 -14.33 20.60
C MET A 75 0.40 -13.45 21.21
N ASN A 76 0.56 -13.00 22.46
CA ASN A 76 -0.37 -12.10 23.12
C ASN A 76 -0.07 -10.60 22.88
N SER A 77 1.02 -10.29 22.17
CA SER A 77 1.32 -8.91 21.80
C SER A 77 0.24 -8.37 20.83
N PRO A 78 -0.25 -7.13 21.03
CA PRO A 78 -1.27 -6.55 20.17
C PRO A 78 -0.94 -6.56 18.69
N ASN A 79 0.35 -6.48 18.33
CA ASN A 79 0.79 -6.50 16.94
C ASN A 79 0.77 -7.92 16.32
N ILE A 80 0.86 -8.96 17.14
CA ILE A 80 0.96 -10.37 16.70
C ILE A 80 -0.34 -11.13 16.96
N ALA A 81 -1.07 -10.79 18.03
CA ALA A 81 -2.32 -11.43 18.38
C ALA A 81 -3.32 -11.46 17.22
N SER A 82 -4.17 -12.49 17.20
CA SER A 82 -5.21 -12.64 16.18
C SER A 82 -6.07 -11.39 16.06
N LYS A 83 -6.31 -10.96 14.83
CA LYS A 83 -7.23 -9.86 14.50
C LYS A 83 -8.64 -10.35 14.15
N ARG A 84 -8.96 -11.59 14.49
CA ARG A 84 -10.24 -12.24 14.17
C ARG A 84 -11.43 -11.38 14.53
N TRP A 85 -11.44 -10.79 15.71
CA TRP A 85 -12.48 -9.87 16.16
C TRP A 85 -12.72 -8.70 15.18
N VAL A 86 -11.67 -8.20 14.51
CA VAL A 86 -11.79 -7.13 13.52
C VAL A 86 -12.42 -7.64 12.24
N TYR A 87 -11.88 -8.70 11.63
CA TYR A 87 -12.32 -9.12 10.31
C TYR A 87 -13.63 -9.92 10.33
N GLU A 88 -14.04 -10.52 11.45
CA GLU A 88 -15.35 -11.15 11.60
C GLU A 88 -16.54 -10.17 11.48
N GLN A 89 -16.28 -8.88 11.63
CA GLN A 89 -17.30 -7.84 11.48
C GLN A 89 -17.64 -7.55 10.01
N TYR A 90 -16.84 -8.04 9.08
CA TYR A 90 -17.01 -7.81 7.64
C TYR A 90 -17.48 -9.07 6.93
N ASP A 91 -18.32 -8.88 5.90
CA ASP A 91 -18.75 -9.98 5.07
C ASP A 91 -17.64 -10.40 4.10
N HIS A 92 -17.09 -11.59 4.32
CA HIS A 92 -16.05 -12.21 3.49
C HIS A 92 -16.63 -13.29 2.57
N THR A 93 -17.94 -13.50 2.58
CA THR A 93 -18.63 -14.49 1.74
C THR A 93 -19.37 -13.87 0.55
N VAL A 94 -19.28 -12.55 0.37
CA VAL A 94 -19.93 -11.83 -0.72
C VAL A 94 -19.66 -12.52 -2.06
N ARG A 95 -20.77 -12.79 -2.79
CA ARG A 95 -20.75 -13.48 -4.10
C ARG A 95 -20.06 -14.84 -4.08
N THR A 96 -19.76 -15.40 -2.92
CA THR A 96 -19.02 -16.68 -2.78
C THR A 96 -17.72 -16.72 -3.58
N GLY A 97 -17.04 -15.59 -3.68
CA GLY A 97 -15.80 -15.46 -4.44
C GLY A 97 -14.56 -15.85 -3.65
N ASN A 98 -14.56 -15.58 -2.33
CA ASN A 98 -13.45 -15.93 -1.47
C ASN A 98 -13.39 -17.44 -1.21
N THR A 99 -12.24 -18.06 -1.46
CA THR A 99 -12.05 -19.51 -1.26
C THR A 99 -11.55 -19.85 0.14
N ASN A 100 -10.94 -18.91 0.82
CA ASN A 100 -10.31 -19.12 2.14
C ASN A 100 -11.29 -18.89 3.30
N THR A 101 -12.43 -18.30 3.03
CA THR A 101 -13.49 -17.99 4.01
C THR A 101 -12.92 -17.33 5.29
N ASN A 102 -12.94 -18.02 6.42
CA ASN A 102 -12.54 -17.49 7.72
C ASN A 102 -11.12 -17.87 8.16
N ASP A 103 -10.42 -18.67 7.37
CA ASP A 103 -9.09 -19.13 7.73
C ASP A 103 -8.03 -18.11 7.32
N PRO A 104 -7.12 -17.73 8.23
CA PRO A 104 -5.99 -16.89 7.90
C PRO A 104 -5.12 -17.55 6.83
N SER A 105 -4.67 -16.74 5.87
CA SER A 105 -3.72 -17.15 4.84
C SER A 105 -2.79 -15.99 4.50
N ASP A 106 -1.70 -16.26 3.78
CA ASP A 106 -0.76 -15.23 3.37
C ASP A 106 -1.39 -14.24 2.39
N ALA A 107 -2.29 -14.74 1.52
CA ALA A 107 -3.10 -13.90 0.64
C ALA A 107 -4.52 -14.48 0.52
N THR A 108 -5.50 -13.61 0.32
CA THR A 108 -6.87 -14.02 0.02
C THR A 108 -6.95 -14.50 -1.43
N ILE A 109 -7.61 -15.64 -1.65
CA ILE A 109 -7.84 -16.18 -2.99
C ILE A 109 -9.30 -15.90 -3.41
N VAL A 110 -9.47 -15.12 -4.46
CA VAL A 110 -10.77 -14.75 -5.02
C VAL A 110 -10.97 -15.39 -6.39
N ARG A 111 -11.99 -16.24 -6.51
CA ARG A 111 -12.30 -16.92 -7.77
C ARG A 111 -12.80 -15.94 -8.83
N LEU A 112 -12.32 -16.10 -10.05
CA LEU A 112 -12.92 -15.50 -11.24
C LEU A 112 -13.95 -16.47 -11.77
N LYS A 113 -15.24 -16.19 -11.52
CA LYS A 113 -16.35 -17.05 -11.95
C LYS A 113 -16.29 -17.26 -13.46
N ASP A 114 -16.73 -18.43 -13.89
CA ASP A 114 -16.73 -18.86 -15.30
C ASP A 114 -15.33 -19.02 -15.92
N THR A 115 -14.30 -19.11 -15.09
CA THR A 115 -12.92 -19.39 -15.49
C THR A 115 -12.25 -20.37 -14.52
N ASP A 116 -11.12 -20.94 -14.93
CA ASP A 116 -10.24 -21.75 -14.08
C ASP A 116 -9.20 -20.90 -13.30
N LYS A 117 -9.37 -19.58 -13.26
CA LYS A 117 -8.43 -18.64 -12.67
C LYS A 117 -8.96 -18.08 -11.37
N SER A 118 -8.03 -17.68 -10.50
CA SER A 118 -8.30 -16.93 -9.29
C SER A 118 -7.30 -15.79 -9.13
N LEU A 119 -7.65 -14.80 -8.33
CA LEU A 119 -6.74 -13.74 -7.92
C LEU A 119 -6.29 -13.99 -6.50
N ALA A 120 -4.98 -13.91 -6.26
CA ALA A 120 -4.40 -13.79 -4.93
C ALA A 120 -4.25 -12.29 -4.60
N VAL A 121 -4.71 -11.86 -3.44
CA VAL A 121 -4.69 -10.46 -3.01
C VAL A 121 -4.14 -10.35 -1.60
N THR A 122 -3.17 -9.47 -1.40
CA THR A 122 -2.58 -9.17 -0.08
C THR A 122 -2.38 -7.69 0.13
N VAL A 123 -2.22 -7.29 1.40
CA VAL A 123 -1.92 -5.92 1.80
C VAL A 123 -0.83 -5.96 2.85
N ASP A 124 0.31 -5.32 2.59
CA ASP A 124 1.50 -5.42 3.41
C ASP A 124 2.18 -4.07 3.64
N CYS A 125 2.62 -3.81 4.86
CA CYS A 125 3.57 -2.75 5.22
C CYS A 125 3.94 -2.88 6.71
N ASN A 126 5.22 -2.72 7.02
CA ASN A 126 5.67 -2.46 8.39
C ASN A 126 6.25 -1.04 8.48
N SER A 127 5.47 -0.11 9.01
CA SER A 127 5.85 1.30 9.11
C SER A 127 7.08 1.54 9.99
N ALA A 128 7.37 0.67 10.96
CA ALA A 128 8.58 0.77 11.77
C ALA A 128 9.85 0.51 10.95
N TYR A 129 9.79 -0.45 10.02
CA TYR A 129 10.90 -0.70 9.10
C TYR A 129 11.11 0.47 8.13
N VAL A 130 10.01 1.03 7.62
CA VAL A 130 10.09 2.21 6.75
C VAL A 130 10.58 3.45 7.51
N HIS A 131 10.23 3.58 8.79
CA HIS A 131 10.75 4.64 9.65
C HIS A 131 12.27 4.48 9.86
N ALA A 132 12.73 3.26 10.12
CA ALA A 132 14.15 2.97 10.32
C ALA A 132 14.99 3.24 9.06
N ASP A 133 14.52 2.78 7.90
CA ASP A 133 15.11 3.05 6.59
C ASP A 133 13.99 3.09 5.54
N PRO A 134 13.62 4.28 5.04
CA PRO A 134 12.51 4.41 4.09
C PRO A 134 12.71 3.64 2.78
N TYR A 135 13.94 3.56 2.30
CA TYR A 135 14.26 2.86 1.06
C TYR A 135 14.13 1.34 1.25
N ILE A 136 14.83 0.79 2.25
CA ILE A 136 14.84 -0.64 2.53
C ILE A 136 13.47 -1.09 3.04
N GLY A 137 12.84 -0.33 3.93
CA GLY A 137 11.52 -0.66 4.47
C GLY A 137 10.44 -0.75 3.40
N ALA A 138 10.47 0.14 2.39
CA ALA A 138 9.56 0.07 1.26
C ALA A 138 9.86 -1.13 0.34
N MET A 139 11.14 -1.47 0.12
CA MET A 139 11.52 -2.70 -0.58
C MET A 139 11.01 -3.95 0.14
N ILE A 140 11.12 -3.97 1.47
CA ILE A 140 10.61 -5.08 2.29
C ILE A 140 9.10 -5.23 2.11
N ALA A 141 8.31 -4.14 2.14
CA ALA A 141 6.87 -4.19 1.96
C ALA A 141 6.47 -4.81 0.61
N VAL A 142 7.12 -4.42 -0.49
CA VAL A 142 6.87 -5.02 -1.82
C VAL A 142 7.30 -6.48 -1.85
N SER A 143 8.44 -6.81 -1.23
CA SER A 143 8.96 -8.19 -1.20
C SER A 143 8.09 -9.11 -0.36
N GLU A 144 7.55 -8.61 0.75
CA GLU A 144 6.60 -9.32 1.60
C GLU A 144 5.32 -9.62 0.83
N ALA A 145 4.72 -8.61 0.19
CA ALA A 145 3.55 -8.80 -0.65
C ALA A 145 3.77 -9.84 -1.76
N ALA A 146 4.89 -9.76 -2.47
CA ALA A 146 5.23 -10.73 -3.52
C ALA A 146 5.39 -12.16 -2.97
N ARG A 147 5.98 -12.31 -1.79
CA ARG A 147 6.13 -13.59 -1.11
C ARG A 147 4.78 -14.16 -0.68
N ASN A 148 3.91 -13.33 -0.10
CA ASN A 148 2.57 -13.73 0.33
C ASN A 148 1.73 -14.23 -0.84
N ILE A 149 1.79 -13.55 -2.00
CA ILE A 149 1.16 -14.02 -3.24
C ILE A 149 1.73 -15.40 -3.65
N ARG A 150 3.05 -15.57 -3.61
CA ARG A 150 3.70 -16.83 -3.98
C ARG A 150 3.38 -17.98 -3.03
N CYS A 151 3.36 -17.75 -1.73
CA CYS A 151 2.99 -18.74 -0.72
C CYS A 151 1.54 -19.21 -0.89
N SER A 152 0.67 -18.37 -1.44
CA SER A 152 -0.72 -18.70 -1.76
C SER A 152 -0.91 -19.31 -3.17
N GLY A 153 0.17 -19.65 -3.88
CA GLY A 153 0.15 -20.29 -5.20
C GLY A 153 0.01 -19.31 -6.37
N GLY A 154 0.05 -18.01 -6.13
CA GLY A 154 -0.12 -16.99 -7.17
C GLY A 154 1.20 -16.54 -7.83
N ILE A 155 1.07 -15.91 -8.98
CA ILE A 155 2.14 -15.18 -9.66
C ILE A 155 1.87 -13.68 -9.47
N PRO A 156 2.74 -12.90 -8.80
CA PRO A 156 2.57 -11.47 -8.65
C PRO A 156 2.41 -10.78 -10.01
N LEU A 157 1.41 -9.89 -10.14
CA LEU A 157 1.12 -9.19 -11.40
C LEU A 157 1.31 -7.67 -11.29
N GLY A 158 0.82 -7.06 -10.22
CA GLY A 158 0.82 -5.61 -10.12
C GLY A 158 0.50 -5.12 -8.71
N VAL A 159 0.79 -3.85 -8.50
CA VAL A 159 0.66 -3.16 -7.21
C VAL A 159 -0.34 -2.01 -7.32
N THR A 160 -1.18 -1.89 -6.32
CA THR A 160 -1.82 -0.63 -5.94
C THR A 160 -1.30 -0.20 -4.58
N ASN A 161 -0.96 1.07 -4.40
CA ASN A 161 -0.41 1.52 -3.13
C ASN A 161 -1.33 2.51 -2.40
N CYS A 162 -1.19 2.56 -1.08
CA CYS A 162 -1.82 3.57 -0.23
C CYS A 162 -0.71 4.24 0.59
N LEU A 163 -0.29 5.42 0.13
CA LEU A 163 0.86 6.13 0.68
C LEU A 163 0.42 7.10 1.76
N ASN A 164 0.88 6.88 3.00
CA ASN A 164 0.52 7.72 4.15
C ASN A 164 1.78 8.31 4.78
N PHE A 165 1.88 9.65 4.72
CA PHE A 165 3.03 10.40 5.20
C PHE A 165 2.58 11.67 5.94
N GLY A 166 3.46 12.24 6.73
CA GLY A 166 3.25 13.53 7.39
C GLY A 166 3.21 14.71 6.41
N ASN A 167 3.49 15.89 6.92
CA ASN A 167 3.50 17.12 6.12
C ASN A 167 4.70 17.15 5.14
N PRO A 168 4.49 17.19 3.82
CA PRO A 168 5.56 17.17 2.82
C PRO A 168 6.37 18.47 2.76
N TYR A 169 5.97 19.54 3.45
CA TYR A 169 6.77 20.75 3.63
C TYR A 169 7.87 20.57 4.69
N ASN A 170 7.81 19.52 5.52
CA ASN A 170 8.91 19.13 6.37
C ASN A 170 9.95 18.36 5.54
N PRO A 171 11.20 18.86 5.39
CA PRO A 171 12.21 18.23 4.55
C PRO A 171 12.56 16.78 4.98
N GLU A 172 12.48 16.46 6.27
CA GLU A 172 12.75 15.11 6.78
C GLU A 172 11.59 14.14 6.41
N VAL A 173 10.34 14.58 6.49
CA VAL A 173 9.19 13.82 6.05
C VAL A 173 9.24 13.60 4.53
N TYR A 174 9.64 14.62 3.79
CA TYR A 174 9.75 14.50 2.34
C TYR A 174 10.90 13.57 1.92
N TYR A 175 12.00 13.53 2.70
CA TYR A 175 13.04 12.52 2.55
C TYR A 175 12.50 11.11 2.68
N GLN A 176 11.69 10.84 3.71
CA GLN A 176 11.07 9.53 3.91
C GLN A 176 10.21 9.15 2.69
N PHE A 177 9.40 10.08 2.20
CA PHE A 177 8.56 9.86 1.03
C PHE A 177 9.39 9.54 -0.22
N VAL A 178 10.38 10.38 -0.56
CA VAL A 178 11.24 10.20 -1.74
C VAL A 178 11.96 8.86 -1.72
N HIS A 179 12.53 8.47 -0.56
CA HIS A 179 13.28 7.22 -0.45
C HIS A 179 12.37 6.00 -0.42
N ALA A 180 11.19 6.09 0.18
CA ALA A 180 10.19 5.02 0.10
C ALA A 180 9.75 4.78 -1.36
N ILE A 181 9.48 5.84 -2.14
CA ILE A 181 9.15 5.71 -3.56
C ILE A 181 10.29 5.09 -4.36
N LYS A 182 11.53 5.49 -4.11
CA LYS A 182 12.71 4.91 -4.78
C LYS A 182 12.84 3.41 -4.47
N GLY A 183 12.76 3.03 -3.20
CA GLY A 183 12.86 1.63 -2.76
C GLY A 183 11.72 0.76 -3.33
N MET A 184 10.49 1.22 -3.22
CA MET A 184 9.32 0.56 -3.81
C MET A 184 9.50 0.36 -5.32
N GLY A 185 9.91 1.43 -6.04
CA GLY A 185 10.12 1.37 -7.49
C GLY A 185 11.21 0.37 -7.89
N GLU A 186 12.29 0.26 -7.12
CA GLU A 186 13.33 -0.74 -7.38
C GLU A 186 12.80 -2.17 -7.18
N ALA A 187 12.13 -2.44 -6.07
CA ALA A 187 11.56 -3.75 -5.82
C ALA A 187 10.50 -4.12 -6.88
N CYS A 188 9.62 -3.19 -7.25
CA CYS A 188 8.62 -3.41 -8.30
C CYS A 188 9.27 -3.76 -9.65
N ARG A 189 10.34 -3.07 -10.04
CA ARG A 189 11.10 -3.42 -11.27
C ARG A 189 11.72 -4.81 -11.19
N LYS A 190 12.27 -5.15 -10.03
CA LYS A 190 12.91 -6.46 -9.81
C LYS A 190 11.92 -7.63 -9.88
N TYR A 191 10.70 -7.42 -9.39
CA TYR A 191 9.64 -8.44 -9.42
C TYR A 191 8.77 -8.39 -10.67
N GLY A 192 8.91 -7.39 -11.53
CA GLY A 192 8.04 -7.20 -12.68
C GLY A 192 6.60 -6.84 -12.32
N THR A 193 6.39 -6.19 -11.18
CA THR A 193 5.08 -5.82 -10.65
C THR A 193 4.87 -4.30 -10.73
N PRO A 194 4.34 -3.77 -11.86
CA PRO A 194 4.14 -2.33 -12.01
C PRO A 194 3.14 -1.79 -10.98
N VAL A 195 3.35 -0.55 -10.56
CA VAL A 195 2.34 0.21 -9.80
C VAL A 195 1.31 0.73 -10.79
N THR A 196 0.09 0.23 -10.71
CA THR A 196 -1.00 0.54 -11.65
C THR A 196 -1.95 1.62 -11.13
N GLY A 197 -1.89 1.92 -9.84
CA GLY A 197 -2.73 2.92 -9.20
C GLY A 197 -2.42 3.04 -7.72
N GLY A 198 -3.20 3.85 -7.03
CA GLY A 198 -3.06 4.07 -5.60
C GLY A 198 -3.47 5.48 -5.20
N ASN A 199 -3.14 5.84 -3.96
CA ASN A 199 -3.37 7.19 -3.44
C ASN A 199 -2.18 7.67 -2.61
N VAL A 200 -2.08 8.98 -2.47
CA VAL A 200 -1.17 9.63 -1.52
C VAL A 200 -2.00 10.45 -0.54
N SER A 201 -1.78 10.19 0.74
CA SER A 201 -2.32 10.96 1.86
C SER A 201 -1.16 11.62 2.59
N PHE A 202 -1.12 12.95 2.56
CA PHE A 202 -0.17 13.77 3.30
C PHE A 202 -0.82 14.43 4.52
N TYR A 203 -0.03 15.11 5.32
CA TYR A 203 -0.44 15.80 6.54
C TYR A 203 -1.00 14.87 7.63
N ASN A 204 -0.65 13.57 7.57
CA ASN A 204 -1.01 12.62 8.63
C ASN A 204 -0.10 12.85 9.83
N GLN A 205 -0.60 13.60 10.80
CA GLN A 205 0.17 14.02 11.96
C GLN A 205 -0.74 14.34 13.15
N SER A 206 -0.22 14.15 14.34
CA SER A 206 -0.88 14.57 15.59
C SER A 206 -0.33 15.91 16.03
N VAL A 207 -1.22 16.84 16.34
CA VAL A 207 -0.85 18.13 16.94
C VAL A 207 -0.98 17.99 18.45
N LEU A 208 0.15 17.96 19.14
CA LEU A 208 0.23 17.96 20.60
C LEU A 208 0.39 19.39 21.10
N LYS A 209 0.35 19.60 22.42
CA LYS A 209 0.40 20.95 23.01
C LYS A 209 1.68 21.71 22.64
N ASP A 210 2.81 21.01 22.53
CA ASP A 210 4.16 21.53 22.41
C ASP A 210 4.86 21.12 21.11
N ARG A 211 4.30 20.18 20.35
CA ARG A 211 4.89 19.65 19.12
C ARG A 211 3.89 19.05 18.17
N THR A 212 4.32 18.87 16.94
CA THR A 212 3.59 18.09 15.92
C THR A 212 4.37 16.81 15.62
N GLU A 213 3.71 15.68 15.75
CA GLU A 213 4.29 14.37 15.47
C GLU A 213 3.70 13.80 14.17
N PRO A 214 4.50 13.64 13.10
CA PRO A 214 4.04 12.93 11.91
C PRO A 214 3.84 11.44 12.21
N VAL A 215 2.91 10.80 11.51
CA VAL A 215 2.80 9.34 11.52
C VAL A 215 4.10 8.72 10.98
N PHE A 216 4.39 7.50 11.37
CA PHE A 216 5.45 6.73 10.72
C PHE A 216 5.14 6.61 9.22
N PRO A 217 6.15 6.71 8.35
CA PRO A 217 5.96 6.59 6.93
C PRO A 217 5.38 5.22 6.58
N THR A 218 4.21 5.21 5.93
CA THR A 218 3.43 3.98 5.73
C THR A 218 3.02 3.84 4.26
N PRO A 219 3.94 3.39 3.39
CA PRO A 219 3.63 3.05 2.01
C PRO A 219 3.01 1.65 1.95
N THR A 220 1.73 1.55 2.23
CA THR A 220 1.01 0.26 2.19
C THR A 220 0.95 -0.27 0.76
N ILE A 221 1.32 -1.52 0.58
CA ILE A 221 1.35 -2.22 -0.70
C ILE A 221 0.16 -3.16 -0.78
N GLY A 222 -0.78 -2.88 -1.69
CA GLY A 222 -1.74 -3.86 -2.14
C GLY A 222 -1.20 -4.57 -3.37
N MET A 223 -1.06 -5.88 -3.34
CA MET A 223 -0.58 -6.65 -4.48
C MET A 223 -1.62 -7.64 -4.95
N VAL A 224 -1.75 -7.75 -6.26
CA VAL A 224 -2.60 -8.74 -6.92
C VAL A 224 -1.71 -9.72 -7.69
N GLY A 225 -2.02 -10.99 -7.55
CA GLY A 225 -1.40 -12.06 -8.32
C GLY A 225 -2.44 -12.94 -9.01
N LEU A 226 -2.01 -13.66 -10.02
CA LEU A 226 -2.82 -14.64 -10.74
C LEU A 226 -2.53 -16.04 -10.20
N VAL A 227 -3.56 -16.76 -9.88
CA VAL A 227 -3.53 -18.20 -9.58
C VAL A 227 -4.13 -18.92 -10.79
N GLU A 228 -3.33 -19.75 -11.43
CA GLU A 228 -3.73 -20.65 -12.51
C GLU A 228 -3.79 -22.08 -11.96
N LYS A 229 -4.70 -22.90 -12.48
CA LYS A 229 -4.74 -24.32 -12.15
C LYS A 229 -3.52 -25.06 -12.68
#